data_0e95a9b0b7a4bd0d140cde7ee507fd90
#
_entry.id   0e95a9b0b7a4bd0d140cde7ee507fd90
#
_cell.length_a   1.000
_cell.length_b   1.000
_cell.length_c   1.000
_cell.angle_alpha   90.00
_cell.angle_beta   90.00
_cell.angle_gamma   90.00
#
_symmetry.space_group_name_H-M   'P 1'
#
loop_
_entity.id
_entity.type
_entity.pdbx_description
1 polymer ?
#
loop_
_entity_poly.entity_id
_entity_poly.type
_entity_poly.pdbx_seq_one_letter_code
_entity_poly.pdbx_strand_id
1 'polypeptide(L)'
;EFNDFIQAIHRCYRFLQKETVIIDIIYMENERDIKDALIEKWKNHNHMVEKMIDIVKKYGLNNAGRELGLERKMGVERVGVKGEKYTAINDDCVEWTKQMEDNTVGLIHTSIPFGNHYEYSANYNDFGHNQDTKRFFEQMDYLTPELLRVLEPGRVAAIHVKDRVLFGNTTGKGMSTIEPFHADCIEHYMKHGFQYFGMITVVTDVVRENNQTYRLGYTDNSKDGSTKGVGCEEYILLFRKLPTDRSNAFADSPVLNPKDEYSRGQWQLDAHGYWRSSG
;
A
#
# COMPACT_ATOMS: atom_id res chain seq x y z
N GLU A 1 10.49 -14.92 15.10
CA GLU A 1 10.79 -13.91 14.07
C GLU A 1 11.61 -12.74 14.62
N PHE A 2 12.05 -11.77 13.75
CA PHE A 2 12.92 -10.67 14.19
C PHE A 2 12.29 -9.80 15.31
N ASN A 3 11.01 -9.52 15.20
CA ASN A 3 10.29 -8.74 16.21
C ASN A 3 10.25 -9.44 17.58
N ASP A 4 10.07 -10.75 17.60
CA ASP A 4 10.06 -11.53 18.84
C ASP A 4 11.46 -11.53 19.49
N PHE A 5 12.49 -11.62 18.66
CA PHE A 5 13.89 -11.51 19.10
C PHE A 5 14.18 -10.15 19.74
N ILE A 6 13.79 -9.05 19.09
CA ILE A 6 13.95 -7.69 19.63
C ILE A 6 13.16 -7.50 20.92
N GLN A 7 11.91 -7.99 20.99
CA GLN A 7 11.10 -7.93 22.19
C GLN A 7 11.72 -8.72 23.35
N ALA A 8 12.28 -9.89 23.07
CA ALA A 8 12.98 -10.68 24.08
C ALA A 8 14.20 -9.93 24.66
N ILE A 9 15.00 -9.29 23.78
CA ILE A 9 16.12 -8.45 24.20
C ILE A 9 15.65 -7.30 25.09
N HIS A 10 14.62 -6.57 24.68
CA HIS A 10 14.11 -5.42 25.43
C HIS A 10 13.44 -5.78 26.75
N ARG A 11 13.03 -7.04 26.95
CA ARG A 11 12.58 -7.53 28.25
C ARG A 11 13.72 -7.66 29.26
N CYS A 12 14.91 -8.00 28.80
CA CYS A 12 16.11 -8.15 29.62
C CYS A 12 16.88 -6.82 29.74
N TYR A 13 17.00 -6.08 28.64
CA TYR A 13 17.66 -4.78 28.58
C TYR A 13 16.63 -3.65 28.72
N ARG A 14 16.47 -3.15 29.95
CA ARG A 14 15.46 -2.12 30.28
C ARG A 14 16.10 -0.77 30.51
N PHE A 15 15.31 0.28 30.38
CA PHE A 15 15.71 1.64 30.77
C PHE A 15 16.20 1.66 32.21
N LEU A 16 17.34 2.29 32.45
CA LEU A 16 18.05 2.31 33.73
C LEU A 16 18.71 0.99 34.17
N GLN A 17 18.86 0.02 33.27
CA GLN A 17 19.68 -1.19 33.57
C GLN A 17 21.11 -0.80 33.86
N LYS A 18 21.64 -1.19 35.04
CA LYS A 18 23.00 -0.90 35.49
C LYS A 18 23.98 -2.05 35.25
N GLU A 19 23.45 -3.26 35.17
CA GLU A 19 24.24 -4.48 34.96
C GLU A 19 24.35 -4.79 33.46
N THR A 20 25.47 -5.36 33.04
CA THR A 20 25.67 -5.83 31.68
C THR A 20 24.78 -7.03 31.40
N VAL A 21 23.96 -6.93 30.32
CA VAL A 21 23.14 -8.03 29.87
C VAL A 21 23.93 -8.82 28.81
N ILE A 22 24.12 -10.11 29.05
CA ILE A 22 24.71 -11.04 28.10
C ILE A 22 23.61 -11.81 27.43
N ILE A 23 23.61 -11.87 26.10
CA ILE A 23 22.62 -12.55 25.29
C ILE A 23 23.33 -13.60 24.45
N ASP A 24 23.05 -14.87 24.75
CA ASP A 24 23.57 -16.01 24.00
C ASP A 24 22.53 -16.49 22.98
N ILE A 25 22.90 -16.52 21.69
CA ILE A 25 22.06 -17.03 20.61
C ILE A 25 22.49 -18.46 20.31
N ILE A 26 21.65 -19.42 20.69
CA ILE A 26 21.88 -20.84 20.43
C ILE A 26 21.23 -21.20 19.09
N TYR A 27 21.99 -21.80 18.18
CA TYR A 27 21.53 -22.19 16.85
C TYR A 27 22.23 -23.50 16.39
N MET A 28 21.59 -24.23 15.51
CA MET A 28 22.18 -25.38 14.84
C MET A 28 22.98 -24.97 13.61
N GLU A 29 23.94 -25.80 13.17
CA GLU A 29 24.82 -25.47 12.03
C GLU A 29 24.04 -25.18 10.73
N ASN A 30 22.94 -25.87 10.50
CA ASN A 30 22.05 -25.65 9.38
C ASN A 30 21.19 -24.38 9.47
N GLU A 31 21.22 -23.67 10.60
CA GLU A 31 20.52 -22.42 10.85
C GLU A 31 21.45 -21.19 10.82
N ARG A 32 22.70 -21.38 10.41
CA ARG A 32 23.72 -20.31 10.37
C ARG A 32 23.25 -19.12 9.54
N ASP A 33 22.68 -19.35 8.36
CA ASP A 33 22.20 -18.29 7.48
C ASP A 33 21.06 -17.47 8.11
N ILE A 34 20.18 -18.14 8.86
CA ILE A 34 19.07 -17.50 9.60
C ILE A 34 19.64 -16.62 10.72
N LYS A 35 20.63 -17.14 11.46
CA LYS A 35 21.32 -16.36 12.52
C LYS A 35 22.03 -15.14 11.93
N ASP A 36 22.73 -15.28 10.81
CA ASP A 36 23.47 -14.20 10.17
C ASP A 36 22.52 -13.11 9.66
N ALA A 37 21.42 -13.50 9.03
CA ALA A 37 20.34 -12.58 8.63
C ALA A 37 19.70 -11.86 9.83
N LEU A 38 19.52 -12.55 10.96
CA LEU A 38 19.00 -11.96 12.20
C LEU A 38 19.95 -10.89 12.77
N ILE A 39 21.26 -11.19 12.80
CA ILE A 39 22.29 -10.25 13.29
C ILE A 39 22.39 -9.03 12.37
N GLU A 40 22.31 -9.22 11.07
CA GLU A 40 22.31 -8.12 10.11
C GLU A 40 21.11 -7.21 10.29
N LYS A 41 19.91 -7.76 10.43
CA LYS A 41 18.70 -7.00 10.75
C LYS A 41 18.83 -6.25 12.07
N TRP A 42 19.43 -6.84 13.06
CA TRP A 42 19.68 -6.18 14.36
C TRP A 42 20.64 -5.00 14.24
N LYS A 43 21.73 -5.13 13.49
CA LYS A 43 22.64 -4.01 13.20
C LYS A 43 21.92 -2.86 12.49
N ASN A 44 21.11 -3.17 11.50
CA ASN A 44 20.34 -2.18 10.77
C ASN A 44 19.29 -1.49 11.65
N HIS A 45 18.62 -2.24 12.53
CA HIS A 45 17.70 -1.70 13.52
C HIS A 45 18.40 -0.72 14.48
N ASN A 46 19.53 -1.10 15.05
CA ASN A 46 20.28 -0.23 15.95
C ASN A 46 20.76 1.05 15.25
N HIS A 47 21.23 0.95 14.02
CA HIS A 47 21.60 2.12 13.22
C HIS A 47 20.43 3.06 12.94
N MET A 48 19.25 2.51 12.68
CA MET A 48 18.02 3.32 12.57
C MET A 48 17.67 4.02 13.89
N VAL A 49 17.73 3.31 15.01
CA VAL A 49 17.47 3.88 16.34
C VAL A 49 18.43 5.02 16.66
N GLU A 50 19.72 4.86 16.37
CA GLU A 50 20.72 5.93 16.55
C GLU A 50 20.40 7.16 15.70
N LYS A 51 20.11 6.97 14.41
CA LYS A 51 19.70 8.07 13.53
C LYS A 51 18.43 8.76 14.02
N MET A 52 17.46 7.99 14.51
CA MET A 52 16.22 8.52 15.05
C MET A 52 16.46 9.35 16.32
N ILE A 53 17.36 8.89 17.21
CA ILE A 53 17.76 9.64 18.39
C ILE A 53 18.43 10.96 18.00
N ASP A 54 19.30 10.96 17.01
CA ASP A 54 19.98 12.16 16.54
C ASP A 54 19.02 13.18 15.94
N ILE A 55 18.01 12.72 15.22
CA ILE A 55 16.96 13.57 14.68
C ILE A 55 16.07 14.14 15.79
N VAL A 56 15.65 13.31 16.74
CA VAL A 56 14.90 13.77 17.91
C VAL A 56 15.68 14.81 18.71
N LYS A 57 16.99 14.61 18.87
CA LYS A 57 17.86 15.60 19.53
C LYS A 57 18.00 16.90 18.75
N LYS A 58 18.05 16.81 17.42
CA LYS A 58 18.25 17.97 16.54
C LYS A 58 16.98 18.79 16.32
N TYR A 59 15.81 18.15 16.25
CA TYR A 59 14.56 18.77 15.84
C TYR A 59 13.44 18.69 16.89
N GLY A 60 13.62 17.92 17.97
CA GLY A 60 12.62 17.70 19.01
C GLY A 60 11.48 16.75 18.57
N LEU A 61 10.60 16.40 19.54
CA LEU A 61 9.44 15.54 19.34
C LEU A 61 8.16 16.34 19.00
N ASN A 62 8.27 17.59 18.56
CA ASN A 62 7.11 18.42 18.29
C ASN A 62 6.52 18.18 16.89
N ASN A 63 5.27 18.62 16.70
CA ASN A 63 4.54 18.51 15.43
C ASN A 63 5.27 19.17 14.25
N ALA A 64 6.16 20.14 14.47
CA ALA A 64 6.96 20.77 13.43
C ALA A 64 7.93 19.81 12.73
N GLY A 65 8.41 18.78 13.43
CA GLY A 65 9.20 17.69 12.82
C GLY A 65 8.39 16.82 11.87
N ARG A 66 7.10 16.62 12.17
CA ARG A 66 6.14 15.95 11.30
C ARG A 66 5.80 16.79 10.07
N GLU A 67 5.55 18.08 10.25
CA GLU A 67 5.24 19.03 9.17
C GLU A 67 6.41 19.22 8.18
N LEU A 68 7.65 19.08 8.64
CA LEU A 68 8.83 19.22 7.80
C LEU A 68 9.21 17.96 7.01
N GLY A 69 8.44 16.88 7.12
CA GLY A 69 8.69 15.62 6.37
C GLY A 69 10.04 14.96 6.71
N LEU A 70 10.64 15.30 7.86
CA LEU A 70 11.95 14.80 8.28
C LEU A 70 11.95 13.28 8.51
N GLU A 71 10.81 12.72 8.91
CA GLU A 71 10.62 11.29 9.10
C GLU A 71 10.74 10.52 7.78
N ARG A 72 10.43 11.14 6.63
CA ARG A 72 10.41 10.49 5.31
C ARG A 72 11.75 10.53 4.56
N LYS A 73 12.70 11.35 4.97
CA LYS A 73 14.01 11.46 4.32
C LYS A 73 15.03 10.41 4.78
N MET A 74 14.64 9.53 5.70
CA MET A 74 15.54 8.59 6.33
C MET A 74 15.54 7.24 5.60
N GLY A 75 16.63 6.97 4.92
CA GLY A 75 16.99 5.60 4.58
C GLY A 75 16.58 5.09 3.20
N VAL A 76 16.11 5.95 2.29
CA VAL A 76 15.91 5.56 0.88
C VAL A 76 17.08 6.06 0.05
N GLU A 77 17.88 5.14 -0.49
CA GLU A 77 18.86 5.48 -1.52
C GLU A 77 18.11 5.65 -2.84
N ARG A 78 18.12 6.87 -3.36
CA ARG A 78 17.46 7.19 -4.62
C ARG A 78 18.25 6.63 -5.78
N VAL A 79 17.64 5.71 -6.53
CA VAL A 79 18.19 5.15 -7.76
C VAL A 79 17.23 5.41 -8.91
N GLY A 80 17.71 6.01 -9.99
CA GLY A 80 16.92 6.29 -11.18
C GLY A 80 17.56 5.69 -12.43
N VAL A 81 16.73 5.08 -13.28
CA VAL A 81 17.13 4.59 -14.60
C VAL A 81 16.24 5.23 -15.64
N LYS A 82 16.83 5.86 -16.64
CA LYS A 82 16.12 6.50 -17.74
C LYS A 82 16.32 5.69 -19.02
N GLY A 83 15.23 5.19 -19.59
CA GLY A 83 15.17 4.62 -20.93
C GLY A 83 14.68 5.63 -21.96
N GLU A 84 14.47 5.19 -23.19
CA GLU A 84 14.00 6.05 -24.29
C GLU A 84 12.59 6.61 -24.03
N LYS A 85 11.68 5.77 -23.48
CA LYS A 85 10.25 6.09 -23.28
C LYS A 85 9.78 5.95 -21.84
N TYR A 86 10.69 5.73 -20.90
CA TYR A 86 10.36 5.57 -19.49
C TYR A 86 11.46 6.10 -18.58
N THR A 87 11.06 6.41 -17.37
CA THR A 87 11.98 6.65 -16.25
C THR A 87 11.53 5.79 -15.09
N ALA A 88 12.38 4.90 -14.61
CA ALA A 88 12.12 4.09 -13.41
C ALA A 88 12.88 4.69 -12.23
N ILE A 89 12.19 4.95 -11.15
CA ILE A 89 12.74 5.59 -9.95
C ILE A 89 12.45 4.70 -8.75
N ASN A 90 13.49 4.38 -7.99
CA ASN A 90 13.37 3.81 -6.65
C ASN A 90 13.63 4.93 -5.64
N ASP A 91 12.56 5.39 -4.99
CA ASP A 91 12.60 6.50 -4.04
C ASP A 91 11.35 6.42 -3.12
N ASP A 92 11.27 7.25 -2.10
CA ASP A 92 10.03 7.50 -1.39
C ASP A 92 9.01 8.15 -2.34
N CYS A 93 7.89 7.46 -2.57
CA CYS A 93 6.90 7.90 -3.56
C CYS A 93 6.25 9.25 -3.20
N VAL A 94 6.16 9.59 -1.91
CA VAL A 94 5.64 10.89 -1.46
C VAL A 94 6.63 12.01 -1.79
N GLU A 95 7.91 11.80 -1.43
CA GLU A 95 8.96 12.81 -1.69
C GLU A 95 9.23 12.97 -3.18
N TRP A 96 9.11 11.88 -3.95
CA TRP A 96 9.22 11.95 -5.40
C TRP A 96 8.04 12.71 -6.02
N THR A 97 6.81 12.37 -5.66
CA THR A 97 5.60 12.99 -6.21
C THR A 97 5.56 14.49 -5.92
N LYS A 98 6.00 14.93 -4.73
CA LYS A 98 6.12 16.36 -4.39
C LYS A 98 7.02 17.17 -5.33
N GLN A 99 8.00 16.53 -5.98
CA GLN A 99 8.91 17.18 -6.92
C GLN A 99 8.34 17.28 -8.34
N MET A 100 7.24 16.56 -8.63
CA MET A 100 6.59 16.59 -9.93
C MET A 100 5.77 17.90 -10.08
N GLU A 101 5.68 18.37 -11.30
CA GLU A 101 4.86 19.54 -11.64
C GLU A 101 3.36 19.21 -11.55
N ASP A 102 2.54 20.20 -11.27
CA ASP A 102 1.09 20.09 -11.22
C ASP A 102 0.53 19.75 -12.60
N ASN A 103 -0.48 18.86 -12.65
CA ASN A 103 -1.24 18.56 -13.86
C ASN A 103 -0.39 18.04 -15.04
N THR A 104 0.59 17.20 -14.76
CA THR A 104 1.50 16.63 -15.79
C THR A 104 1.31 15.15 -16.04
N VAL A 105 0.51 14.47 -15.21
CA VAL A 105 0.31 13.02 -15.28
C VAL A 105 -1.02 12.70 -15.96
N GLY A 106 -0.96 12.04 -17.12
CA GLY A 106 -2.14 11.67 -17.89
C GLY A 106 -2.92 10.45 -17.35
N LEU A 107 -2.26 9.58 -16.59
CA LEU A 107 -2.86 8.40 -15.96
C LEU A 107 -2.03 8.01 -14.74
N ILE A 108 -2.69 7.77 -13.61
CA ILE A 108 -2.10 7.09 -12.47
C ILE A 108 -2.61 5.65 -12.46
N HIS A 109 -1.70 4.68 -12.47
CA HIS A 109 -2.03 3.26 -12.29
C HIS A 109 -1.09 2.67 -11.26
N THR A 110 -1.64 2.19 -10.15
CA THR A 110 -0.85 1.63 -9.06
C THR A 110 -1.64 0.60 -8.25
N SER A 111 -0.91 -0.32 -7.64
CA SER A 111 -1.42 -1.15 -6.55
C SER A 111 -0.86 -0.59 -5.24
N ILE A 112 -1.73 -0.16 -4.36
CA ILE A 112 -1.32 0.28 -3.03
C ILE A 112 -1.15 -0.94 -2.11
N PRO A 113 -0.32 -0.87 -1.05
CA PRO A 113 -0.32 -1.90 -0.01
C PRO A 113 -1.72 -2.03 0.60
N PHE A 114 -2.12 -3.27 0.87
CA PHE A 114 -3.44 -3.55 1.47
C PHE A 114 -3.35 -3.47 3.00
N GLY A 115 -3.14 -2.28 3.53
CA GLY A 115 -2.84 -2.07 4.94
C GLY A 115 -1.51 -2.72 5.34
N ASN A 116 -1.51 -3.63 6.31
CA ASN A 116 -0.32 -4.35 6.80
C ASN A 116 -0.16 -5.76 6.19
N HIS A 117 -0.70 -6.00 5.01
CA HIS A 117 -0.68 -7.35 4.41
C HIS A 117 0.71 -7.76 3.94
N TYR A 118 1.49 -6.82 3.43
CA TYR A 118 2.86 -7.03 2.95
C TYR A 118 3.78 -5.90 3.43
N GLU A 119 4.92 -6.29 3.99
CA GLU A 119 6.06 -5.40 4.20
C GLU A 119 6.98 -5.50 2.97
N TYR A 120 7.19 -4.41 2.27
CA TYR A 120 8.00 -4.38 1.05
C TYR A 120 9.47 -4.05 1.33
N SER A 121 9.73 -3.33 2.41
CA SER A 121 11.07 -2.94 2.80
C SER A 121 11.19 -2.86 4.33
N ALA A 122 12.42 -2.82 4.84
CA ALA A 122 12.69 -2.55 6.25
C ALA A 122 12.62 -1.05 6.60
N ASN A 123 12.21 -0.21 5.67
CA ASN A 123 12.13 1.22 5.85
C ASN A 123 10.89 1.61 6.66
N TYR A 124 11.04 2.51 7.61
CA TYR A 124 9.94 3.03 8.42
C TYR A 124 8.84 3.72 7.60
N ASN A 125 9.19 4.26 6.42
CA ASN A 125 8.25 4.90 5.51
C ASN A 125 7.46 3.93 4.63
N ASP A 126 7.73 2.63 4.72
CA ASP A 126 6.97 1.62 3.99
C ASP A 126 5.50 1.65 4.44
N PHE A 127 4.60 1.87 3.50
CA PHE A 127 3.16 1.89 3.76
C PHE A 127 2.62 0.55 4.28
N GLY A 128 3.36 -0.55 4.08
CA GLY A 128 3.05 -1.87 4.63
C GLY A 128 3.30 -2.02 6.13
N HIS A 129 4.04 -1.11 6.77
CA HIS A 129 4.38 -1.15 8.19
C HIS A 129 3.29 -0.59 9.11
N ASN A 130 2.03 -0.69 8.75
CA ASN A 130 0.94 -0.20 9.56
C ASN A 130 0.33 -1.30 10.43
N GLN A 131 -0.09 -0.95 11.64
CA GLN A 131 -0.73 -1.89 12.56
C GLN A 131 -2.20 -2.12 12.21
N ASP A 132 -2.84 -1.12 11.62
CA ASP A 132 -4.24 -1.14 11.26
C ASP A 132 -4.53 -0.25 10.03
N THR A 133 -5.70 -0.43 9.45
CA THR A 133 -6.17 0.28 8.25
C THR A 133 -6.29 1.79 8.48
N LYS A 134 -6.65 2.23 9.68
CA LYS A 134 -6.77 3.66 9.99
C LYS A 134 -5.41 4.35 9.89
N ARG A 135 -4.37 3.77 10.48
CA ARG A 135 -3.00 4.32 10.39
C ARG A 135 -2.45 4.27 8.98
N PHE A 136 -2.81 3.24 8.22
CA PHE A 136 -2.48 3.17 6.81
C PHE A 136 -3.03 4.40 6.06
N PHE A 137 -4.29 4.75 6.25
CA PHE A 137 -4.88 5.91 5.60
C PHE A 137 -4.37 7.25 6.14
N GLU A 138 -4.04 7.34 7.44
CA GLU A 138 -3.33 8.50 7.98
C GLU A 138 -1.96 8.72 7.29
N GLN A 139 -1.28 7.66 6.92
CA GLN A 139 -0.04 7.73 6.14
C GLN A 139 -0.33 8.06 4.67
N MET A 140 -1.38 7.52 4.08
CA MET A 140 -1.82 7.85 2.72
C MET A 140 -2.27 9.31 2.57
N ASP A 141 -2.64 9.99 3.66
CA ASP A 141 -2.94 11.44 3.67
C ASP A 141 -1.76 12.29 3.17
N TYR A 142 -0.52 11.77 3.18
CA TYR A 142 0.65 12.45 2.59
C TYR A 142 0.78 12.23 1.08
N LEU A 143 0.35 11.09 0.55
CA LEU A 143 0.49 10.75 -0.87
C LEU A 143 -0.74 11.15 -1.70
N THR A 144 -1.94 10.89 -1.18
CA THR A 144 -3.18 11.04 -1.96
C THR A 144 -3.43 12.46 -2.48
N PRO A 145 -3.19 13.54 -1.69
CA PRO A 145 -3.28 14.92 -2.21
C PRO A 145 -2.29 15.20 -3.33
N GLU A 146 -1.08 14.65 -3.23
CA GLU A 146 -0.04 14.81 -4.25
C GLU A 146 -0.43 14.10 -5.55
N LEU A 147 -1.02 12.90 -5.47
CA LEU A 147 -1.56 12.21 -6.62
C LEU A 147 -2.65 13.03 -7.33
N LEU A 148 -3.53 13.67 -6.56
CA LEU A 148 -4.53 14.57 -7.13
C LEU A 148 -3.88 15.80 -7.78
N ARG A 149 -2.86 16.37 -7.16
CA ARG A 149 -2.15 17.55 -7.66
C ARG A 149 -1.51 17.29 -9.02
N VAL A 150 -0.73 16.19 -9.12
CA VAL A 150 0.03 15.89 -10.35
C VAL A 150 -0.84 15.36 -11.49
N LEU A 151 -1.99 14.75 -11.19
CA LEU A 151 -2.91 14.24 -12.22
C LEU A 151 -3.51 15.41 -13.02
N GLU A 152 -3.54 15.30 -14.35
CA GLU A 152 -4.18 16.29 -15.21
C GLU A 152 -5.70 16.37 -14.94
N PRO A 153 -6.32 17.55 -15.02
CA PRO A 153 -7.76 17.71 -14.85
C PRO A 153 -8.56 16.89 -15.89
N GLY A 154 -9.53 16.13 -15.40
CA GLY A 154 -10.35 15.23 -16.20
C GLY A 154 -9.75 13.84 -16.43
N ARG A 155 -8.52 13.58 -15.95
CA ARG A 155 -7.87 12.27 -16.06
C ARG A 155 -8.19 11.36 -14.89
N VAL A 156 -7.77 10.11 -15.01
CA VAL A 156 -8.16 8.99 -14.15
C VAL A 156 -6.95 8.48 -13.35
N ALA A 157 -7.20 8.15 -12.09
CA ALA A 157 -6.35 7.31 -11.27
C ALA A 157 -7.03 5.94 -11.10
N ALA A 158 -6.33 4.88 -11.48
CA ALA A 158 -6.75 3.48 -11.35
C ALA A 158 -5.96 2.83 -10.21
N ILE A 159 -6.63 2.56 -9.11
CA ILE A 159 -6.02 2.10 -7.86
C ILE A 159 -6.43 0.65 -7.64
N HIS A 160 -5.47 -0.26 -7.72
CA HIS A 160 -5.70 -1.67 -7.46
C HIS A 160 -5.65 -1.96 -5.96
N VAL A 161 -6.68 -2.61 -5.47
CA VAL A 161 -6.86 -2.98 -4.05
C VAL A 161 -7.47 -4.37 -3.92
N LYS A 162 -7.37 -4.92 -2.72
CA LYS A 162 -7.97 -6.19 -2.35
C LYS A 162 -8.57 -6.08 -0.95
N ASP A 163 -9.72 -6.71 -0.74
CA ASP A 163 -10.29 -6.85 0.58
C ASP A 163 -9.48 -7.83 1.44
N ARG A 164 -9.56 -7.68 2.74
CA ARG A 164 -8.69 -8.36 3.69
C ARG A 164 -9.45 -9.34 4.56
N VAL A 165 -8.87 -10.52 4.75
CA VAL A 165 -9.33 -11.46 5.75
C VAL A 165 -8.81 -11.04 7.12
N LEU A 166 -9.72 -10.83 8.06
CA LEU A 166 -9.42 -10.61 9.47
C LEU A 166 -9.69 -11.91 10.25
N PHE A 167 -8.65 -12.46 10.84
CA PHE A 167 -8.77 -13.69 11.62
C PHE A 167 -9.46 -13.45 12.96
N GLY A 168 -10.21 -14.44 13.42
CA GLY A 168 -11.04 -14.34 14.61
C GLY A 168 -10.27 -14.05 15.91
N ASN A 169 -9.01 -14.50 16.00
CA ASN A 169 -8.11 -14.17 17.10
C ASN A 169 -7.69 -12.69 17.11
N THR A 170 -7.56 -12.08 15.93
CA THR A 170 -7.21 -10.65 15.78
C THR A 170 -8.40 -9.75 16.11
N THR A 171 -9.59 -10.14 15.67
CA THR A 171 -10.81 -9.34 15.88
C THR A 171 -11.50 -9.59 17.24
N GLY A 172 -11.12 -10.65 17.95
CA GLY A 172 -11.79 -11.12 19.17
C GLY A 172 -13.19 -11.72 18.93
N LYS A 173 -13.62 -11.87 17.67
CA LYS A 173 -14.95 -12.41 17.33
C LYS A 173 -15.02 -13.93 17.28
N GLY A 174 -13.88 -14.62 17.42
CA GLY A 174 -13.80 -16.07 17.35
C GLY A 174 -14.00 -16.66 15.94
N MET A 175 -14.41 -15.85 14.97
CA MET A 175 -14.57 -16.24 13.57
C MET A 175 -13.88 -15.25 12.64
N SER A 176 -13.41 -15.72 11.50
CA SER A 176 -12.84 -14.86 10.49
C SER A 176 -13.91 -13.99 9.83
N THR A 177 -13.55 -12.74 9.52
CA THR A 177 -14.40 -11.77 8.83
C THR A 177 -13.63 -11.15 7.66
N ILE A 178 -14.32 -10.40 6.81
CA ILE A 178 -13.69 -9.62 5.73
C ILE A 178 -13.76 -8.15 6.10
N GLU A 179 -12.65 -7.45 5.98
CA GLU A 179 -12.57 -6.00 6.01
C GLU A 179 -12.77 -5.48 4.58
N PRO A 180 -13.77 -4.64 4.33
CA PRO A 180 -14.04 -4.10 3.00
C PRO A 180 -13.06 -2.95 2.67
N PHE A 181 -11.79 -3.28 2.54
CA PHE A 181 -10.71 -2.31 2.33
C PHE A 181 -10.92 -1.42 1.11
N HIS A 182 -11.56 -1.96 0.06
CA HIS A 182 -11.93 -1.17 -1.12
C HIS A 182 -12.88 -0.01 -0.79
N ALA A 183 -13.82 -0.22 0.14
CA ALA A 183 -14.76 0.84 0.54
C ALA A 183 -14.04 1.95 1.32
N ASP A 184 -13.13 1.59 2.22
CA ASP A 184 -12.30 2.57 2.95
C ASP A 184 -11.42 3.37 1.98
N CYS A 185 -10.87 2.74 0.94
CA CYS A 185 -10.15 3.42 -0.13
C CYS A 185 -11.04 4.42 -0.88
N ILE A 186 -12.26 4.04 -1.23
CA ILE A 186 -13.19 4.95 -1.92
C ILE A 186 -13.45 6.20 -1.06
N GLU A 187 -13.75 6.01 0.22
CA GLU A 187 -13.99 7.12 1.15
C GLU A 187 -12.76 8.02 1.27
N HIS A 188 -11.58 7.42 1.45
CA HIS A 188 -10.32 8.14 1.57
C HIS A 188 -10.01 9.02 0.35
N TYR A 189 -10.06 8.46 -0.86
CA TYR A 189 -9.77 9.21 -2.08
C TYR A 189 -10.79 10.32 -2.34
N MET A 190 -12.08 10.07 -2.05
CA MET A 190 -13.14 11.08 -2.16
C MET A 190 -12.93 12.22 -1.16
N LYS A 191 -12.52 11.94 0.07
CA LYS A 191 -12.14 12.94 1.09
C LYS A 191 -11.06 13.89 0.57
N HIS A 192 -10.12 13.40 -0.24
CA HIS A 192 -9.04 14.18 -0.82
C HIS A 192 -9.39 14.87 -2.15
N GLY A 193 -10.65 14.83 -2.58
CA GLY A 193 -11.14 15.59 -3.73
C GLY A 193 -11.23 14.83 -5.06
N PHE A 194 -10.86 13.56 -5.07
CA PHE A 194 -11.15 12.70 -6.21
C PHE A 194 -12.66 12.43 -6.34
N GLN A 195 -13.10 12.19 -7.56
CA GLN A 195 -14.46 11.72 -7.81
C GLN A 195 -14.42 10.23 -8.09
N TYR A 196 -15.20 9.45 -7.36
CA TYR A 196 -15.33 8.03 -7.63
C TYR A 196 -16.05 7.83 -8.97
N PHE A 197 -15.40 7.09 -9.85
CA PHE A 197 -15.85 6.91 -11.25
C PHE A 197 -16.35 5.50 -11.54
N GLY A 198 -16.13 4.58 -10.62
CA GLY A 198 -16.52 3.18 -10.71
C GLY A 198 -15.39 2.23 -10.33
N MET A 199 -15.63 0.93 -10.47
CA MET A 199 -14.61 -0.08 -10.23
C MET A 199 -14.71 -1.22 -11.25
N ILE A 200 -13.58 -1.88 -11.48
CA ILE A 200 -13.46 -3.11 -12.24
C ILE A 200 -13.17 -4.22 -11.23
N THR A 201 -14.00 -5.25 -11.23
CA THR A 201 -13.76 -6.44 -10.41
C THR A 201 -12.79 -7.37 -11.14
N VAL A 202 -11.70 -7.74 -10.48
CA VAL A 202 -10.75 -8.72 -10.98
C VAL A 202 -11.14 -10.08 -10.40
N VAL A 203 -11.68 -10.94 -11.25
CA VAL A 203 -12.09 -12.29 -10.84
C VAL A 203 -10.88 -13.21 -10.85
N THR A 204 -10.58 -13.78 -9.70
CA THR A 204 -9.49 -14.74 -9.51
C THR A 204 -10.04 -16.13 -9.27
N ASP A 205 -9.24 -17.16 -9.58
CA ASP A 205 -9.59 -18.54 -9.29
C ASP A 205 -9.42 -18.81 -7.79
N VAL A 206 -10.54 -18.83 -7.07
CA VAL A 206 -10.58 -19.01 -5.61
C VAL A 206 -9.96 -20.34 -5.14
N VAL A 207 -9.92 -21.35 -5.98
CA VAL A 207 -9.29 -22.66 -5.66
C VAL A 207 -7.78 -22.55 -5.76
N ARG A 208 -7.26 -21.83 -6.74
CA ARG A 208 -5.81 -21.58 -6.90
C ARG A 208 -5.28 -20.66 -5.82
N GLU A 209 -6.09 -19.71 -5.37
CA GLU A 209 -5.75 -18.73 -4.33
C GLU A 209 -6.19 -19.17 -2.93
N ASN A 210 -6.20 -20.45 -2.67
CA ASN A 210 -6.72 -21.06 -1.43
C ASN A 210 -6.18 -20.43 -0.14
N ASN A 211 -4.97 -19.90 -0.14
CA ASN A 211 -4.38 -19.19 1.00
C ASN A 211 -5.10 -17.88 1.36
N GLN A 212 -5.92 -17.37 0.45
CA GLN A 212 -6.67 -16.12 0.64
C GLN A 212 -8.18 -16.35 0.80
N THR A 213 -8.62 -17.61 0.71
CA THR A 213 -10.01 -18.00 0.82
C THR A 213 -10.23 -18.84 2.08
N TYR A 214 -10.04 -18.23 3.22
CA TYR A 214 -10.10 -18.86 4.54
C TYR A 214 -11.33 -19.75 4.81
N ARG A 215 -12.36 -19.67 3.98
CA ARG A 215 -13.61 -20.42 4.12
C ARG A 215 -13.79 -21.54 3.11
N LEU A 216 -12.79 -21.83 2.29
CA LEU A 216 -12.85 -22.92 1.31
C LEU A 216 -12.14 -24.21 1.77
N GLY A 217 -11.64 -24.24 3.00
CA GLY A 217 -10.98 -25.43 3.56
C GLY A 217 -11.92 -26.63 3.60
N TYR A 218 -11.48 -27.76 3.01
CA TYR A 218 -12.26 -29.00 3.00
C TYR A 218 -12.69 -29.42 4.41
N THR A 219 -11.75 -29.37 5.35
CA THR A 219 -11.99 -29.79 6.75
C THR A 219 -13.02 -28.91 7.44
N ASP A 220 -13.00 -27.61 7.20
CA ASP A 220 -13.96 -26.70 7.82
C ASP A 220 -15.35 -26.88 7.22
N ASN A 221 -15.44 -27.04 5.91
CA ASN A 221 -16.70 -27.32 5.22
C ASN A 221 -17.30 -28.66 5.60
N SER A 222 -16.47 -29.65 5.97
CA SER A 222 -16.99 -30.94 6.47
C SER A 222 -17.54 -30.88 7.89
N LYS A 223 -17.09 -29.91 8.70
CA LYS A 223 -17.62 -29.67 10.05
C LYS A 223 -18.89 -28.84 10.02
N ASP A 224 -18.93 -27.80 9.22
CA ASP A 224 -20.06 -26.90 9.07
C ASP A 224 -20.09 -26.29 7.67
N GLY A 225 -20.98 -26.80 6.81
CA GLY A 225 -21.15 -26.31 5.44
C GLY A 225 -21.72 -24.89 5.34
N SER A 226 -22.25 -24.33 6.43
CA SER A 226 -22.74 -22.94 6.47
C SER A 226 -21.61 -21.92 6.59
N THR A 227 -20.39 -22.37 6.92
CA THR A 227 -19.22 -21.49 7.02
C THR A 227 -18.55 -21.18 5.67
N LYS A 228 -19.09 -21.72 4.58
CA LYS A 228 -18.61 -21.41 3.22
C LYS A 228 -18.62 -19.90 3.00
N GLY A 229 -17.45 -19.39 2.66
CA GLY A 229 -17.27 -18.01 2.27
C GLY A 229 -16.94 -17.90 0.79
N VAL A 230 -16.94 -16.68 0.31
CA VAL A 230 -16.41 -16.31 -1.00
C VAL A 230 -14.91 -16.01 -0.86
N GLY A 231 -14.18 -16.05 -1.96
CA GLY A 231 -12.81 -15.52 -2.02
C GLY A 231 -12.81 -14.00 -1.79
N CYS A 232 -11.63 -13.47 -1.48
CA CYS A 232 -11.43 -12.02 -1.47
C CYS A 232 -11.16 -11.57 -2.91
N GLU A 233 -12.12 -10.88 -3.50
CA GLU A 233 -12.00 -10.31 -4.83
C GLU A 233 -11.00 -9.16 -4.83
N GLU A 234 -10.43 -8.88 -6.00
CA GLU A 234 -9.58 -7.73 -6.23
C GLU A 234 -10.35 -6.69 -7.03
N TYR A 235 -10.04 -5.43 -6.79
CA TYR A 235 -10.74 -4.32 -7.42
C TYR A 235 -9.75 -3.32 -7.99
N ILE A 236 -10.03 -2.80 -9.18
CA ILE A 236 -9.37 -1.61 -9.70
C ILE A 236 -10.37 -0.46 -9.53
N LEU A 237 -10.15 0.36 -8.52
CA LEU A 237 -10.97 1.53 -8.24
C LEU A 237 -10.58 2.65 -9.18
N LEU A 238 -11.57 3.21 -9.86
CA LEU A 238 -11.39 4.31 -10.81
C LEU A 238 -11.79 5.62 -10.13
N PHE A 239 -10.86 6.54 -10.08
CA PHE A 239 -11.07 7.89 -9.56
C PHE A 239 -10.75 8.90 -10.64
N ARG A 240 -11.48 10.00 -10.65
CA ARG A 240 -11.29 11.07 -11.63
C ARG A 240 -10.99 12.39 -10.94
N LYS A 241 -10.00 13.11 -11.42
CA LYS A 241 -9.84 14.53 -11.11
C LYS A 241 -10.85 15.33 -11.91
N LEU A 242 -11.54 16.25 -11.28
CA LEU A 242 -12.50 17.11 -12.00
C LEU A 242 -11.78 17.93 -13.06
N PRO A 243 -12.37 18.10 -14.26
CA PRO A 243 -11.88 19.03 -15.26
C PRO A 243 -12.03 20.48 -14.75
N THR A 244 -11.24 21.40 -15.31
CA THR A 244 -11.32 22.83 -14.97
C THR A 244 -12.68 23.41 -15.40
N ASP A 245 -13.10 23.08 -16.62
CA ASP A 245 -14.45 23.40 -17.11
C ASP A 245 -15.43 22.29 -16.70
N ARG A 246 -16.26 22.59 -15.72
CA ARG A 246 -17.29 21.69 -15.20
C ARG A 246 -18.62 21.73 -15.98
N SER A 247 -18.72 22.58 -16.98
CA SER A 247 -19.93 22.67 -17.82
C SER A 247 -20.07 21.50 -18.80
N ASN A 248 -18.98 20.82 -19.06
CA ASN A 248 -18.91 19.59 -19.84
C ASN A 248 -18.11 18.52 -19.07
N ALA A 249 -18.17 17.27 -19.50
CA ALA A 249 -17.47 16.17 -18.84
C ALA A 249 -16.10 15.88 -19.45
N PHE A 250 -15.58 16.73 -20.32
CA PHE A 250 -14.33 16.51 -21.02
C PHE A 250 -13.12 16.87 -20.15
N ALA A 251 -12.02 16.17 -20.36
CA ALA A 251 -10.74 16.54 -19.78
C ALA A 251 -10.23 17.86 -20.40
N ASP A 252 -9.39 18.59 -19.66
CA ASP A 252 -8.76 19.81 -20.18
C ASP A 252 -7.89 19.51 -21.42
N SER A 253 -7.25 18.34 -21.43
CA SER A 253 -6.50 17.79 -22.57
C SER A 253 -7.17 16.51 -23.05
N PRO A 254 -8.23 16.56 -23.87
CA PRO A 254 -8.98 15.36 -24.23
C PRO A 254 -8.21 14.47 -25.21
N VAL A 255 -8.35 13.16 -25.04
CA VAL A 255 -7.91 12.18 -26.05
C VAL A 255 -8.96 12.15 -27.16
N LEU A 256 -8.58 12.61 -28.33
CA LEU A 256 -9.49 12.67 -29.48
C LEU A 256 -9.40 11.36 -30.28
N ASN A 257 -10.58 10.83 -30.60
CA ASN A 257 -10.72 9.75 -31.58
C ASN A 257 -11.37 10.34 -32.85
N PRO A 258 -10.62 10.61 -33.93
CA PRO A 258 -11.15 11.16 -35.16
C PRO A 258 -12.26 10.28 -35.73
N LYS A 259 -13.39 10.90 -36.16
CA LYS A 259 -14.58 10.15 -36.62
C LYS A 259 -14.34 9.31 -37.88
N ASP A 260 -13.36 9.69 -38.67
CA ASP A 260 -12.93 8.99 -39.87
C ASP A 260 -12.08 7.74 -39.54
N GLU A 261 -11.41 7.73 -38.42
CA GLU A 261 -10.59 6.62 -37.96
C GLU A 261 -11.26 5.75 -36.89
N TYR A 262 -12.18 6.34 -36.10
CA TYR A 262 -12.87 5.68 -35.00
C TYR A 262 -14.34 5.34 -35.43
N SER A 263 -14.52 4.16 -35.99
CA SER A 263 -15.81 3.72 -36.48
C SER A 263 -16.76 3.35 -35.32
N ARG A 264 -18.09 3.37 -35.64
CA ARG A 264 -19.11 2.88 -34.70
C ARG A 264 -18.91 1.41 -34.33
N GLY A 265 -18.41 0.59 -35.27
CA GLY A 265 -18.09 -0.81 -35.01
C GLY A 265 -16.92 -0.94 -34.03
N GLN A 266 -15.91 -0.11 -34.17
CA GLN A 266 -14.77 -0.08 -33.19
C GLN A 266 -15.27 0.32 -31.81
N TRP A 267 -16.10 1.36 -31.71
CA TRP A 267 -16.74 1.75 -30.45
C TRP A 267 -17.50 0.60 -29.80
N GLN A 268 -18.25 -0.17 -30.57
CA GLN A 268 -19.00 -1.32 -30.04
C GLN A 268 -18.05 -2.41 -29.51
N LEU A 269 -16.94 -2.69 -30.21
CA LEU A 269 -15.96 -3.65 -29.77
C LEU A 269 -15.29 -3.22 -28.47
N ASP A 270 -14.91 -1.95 -28.36
CA ASP A 270 -14.29 -1.38 -27.17
C ASP A 270 -15.27 -1.43 -25.98
N ALA A 271 -16.53 -1.05 -26.21
CA ALA A 271 -17.59 -1.13 -25.21
C ALA A 271 -17.83 -2.57 -24.74
N HIS A 272 -17.90 -3.54 -25.66
CA HIS A 272 -18.05 -4.95 -25.29
C HIS A 272 -16.82 -5.48 -24.54
N GLY A 273 -15.62 -5.09 -24.94
CA GLY A 273 -14.39 -5.43 -24.22
C GLY A 273 -14.42 -4.94 -22.78
N TYR A 274 -14.81 -3.69 -22.58
CA TYR A 274 -14.97 -3.08 -21.27
C TYR A 274 -16.03 -3.79 -20.42
N TRP A 275 -17.20 -4.08 -20.99
CA TRP A 275 -18.29 -4.77 -20.29
C TRP A 275 -17.93 -6.20 -19.88
N ARG A 276 -17.15 -6.91 -20.68
CA ARG A 276 -16.65 -8.25 -20.32
C ARG A 276 -15.64 -8.24 -19.20
N SER A 277 -14.90 -7.16 -19.04
CA SER A 277 -13.92 -7.02 -17.96
C SER A 277 -14.54 -6.53 -16.65
N SER A 278 -15.74 -5.96 -16.69
CA SER A 278 -16.42 -5.37 -15.53
C SER A 278 -17.64 -6.16 -15.02
N GLY A 279 -18.05 -7.23 -15.69
CA GLY A 279 -19.27 -8.00 -15.37
C GLY A 279 -19.08 -9.47 -15.19
#